data_622244eb5143859cd874a410bb12fd02
#
_entry.id   622244eb5143859cd874a410bb12fd02
#
_cell.length_a   1.000
_cell.length_b   1.000
_cell.length_c   1.000
_cell.angle_alpha   90.00
_cell.angle_beta   90.00
_cell.angle_gamma   90.00
#
_symmetry.space_group_name_H-M   'P 1'
#
loop_
_entity.id
_entity.type
_entity.pdbx_description
1 polymer ?
#
loop_
_entity_poly.entity_id
_entity_poly.type
_entity_poly.pdbx_seq_one_letter_code
_entity_poly.pdbx_strand_id
1 'polypeptide(L)'
;MEGKEQDRTAITGALENYYFKGIYEGNLDLLNQIYYKGTLLFGDVKGQPYFKTLDQYLDGVKNRQSPKDSGKPFKGEIISINMVNSIAVAEVKVKMYDFNYHEFLSFHKLDGRWLIVNKMISDVTD
;
A
#
# COMPACT_ATOMS: atom_id res chain seq x y z
N MET A 1 23.72 -2.37 -10.54
CA MET A 1 23.06 -1.37 -11.39
C MET A 1 21.83 -1.95 -12.06
N GLU A 2 22.01 -2.95 -12.91
CA GLU A 2 20.87 -3.58 -13.56
C GLU A 2 19.88 -4.16 -12.56
N GLY A 3 20.38 -4.83 -11.50
CA GLY A 3 19.53 -5.38 -10.45
C GLY A 3 18.71 -4.31 -9.74
N LYS A 4 19.28 -3.14 -9.52
CA LYS A 4 18.59 -2.03 -8.87
C LYS A 4 17.46 -1.47 -9.74
N GLU A 5 17.70 -1.37 -11.05
CA GLU A 5 16.67 -0.94 -12.00
C GLU A 5 15.55 -1.96 -12.09
N GLN A 6 15.90 -3.25 -12.13
CA GLN A 6 14.91 -4.32 -12.16
C GLN A 6 14.08 -4.33 -10.88
N ASP A 7 14.71 -4.10 -9.73
CA ASP A 7 14.01 -4.05 -8.45
C ASP A 7 13.07 -2.86 -8.38
N ARG A 8 13.51 -1.69 -8.86
CA ARG A 8 12.65 -0.51 -8.91
C ARG A 8 11.42 -0.76 -9.79
N THR A 9 11.63 -1.35 -10.95
CA THR A 9 10.54 -1.71 -11.86
C THR A 9 9.59 -2.71 -11.21
N ALA A 10 10.13 -3.70 -10.49
CA ALA A 10 9.32 -4.70 -9.81
C ALA A 10 8.46 -4.07 -8.71
N ILE A 11 9.03 -3.17 -7.90
CA ILE A 11 8.28 -2.48 -6.85
C ILE A 11 7.20 -1.60 -7.47
N THR A 12 7.53 -0.84 -8.51
CA THR A 12 6.57 0.02 -9.21
C THR A 12 5.41 -0.82 -9.75
N GLY A 13 5.71 -1.93 -10.43
CA GLY A 13 4.69 -2.82 -10.96
C GLY A 13 3.82 -3.44 -9.87
N ALA A 14 4.43 -3.83 -8.76
CA ALA A 14 3.69 -4.39 -7.63
C ALA A 14 2.74 -3.34 -7.03
N LEU A 15 3.20 -2.10 -6.89
CA LEU A 15 2.35 -1.01 -6.38
C LEU A 15 1.18 -0.74 -7.31
N GLU A 16 1.42 -0.68 -8.63
CA GLU A 16 0.36 -0.36 -9.60
C GLU A 16 -0.62 -1.52 -9.77
N ASN A 17 -0.12 -2.75 -9.91
CA ASN A 17 -0.93 -3.88 -10.31
C ASN A 17 -1.55 -4.65 -9.15
N TYR A 18 -0.97 -4.58 -7.95
CA TYR A 18 -1.48 -5.30 -6.77
C TYR A 18 -1.96 -4.37 -5.68
N TYR A 19 -1.21 -3.31 -5.37
CA TYR A 19 -1.55 -2.42 -4.26
C TYR A 19 -2.68 -1.44 -4.62
N PHE A 20 -2.43 -0.55 -5.58
CA PHE A 20 -3.45 0.43 -5.95
C PHE A 20 -4.67 -0.23 -6.56
N LYS A 21 -4.45 -1.18 -7.47
CA LYS A 21 -5.56 -1.90 -8.09
C LYS A 21 -6.35 -2.71 -7.06
N GLY A 22 -5.65 -3.37 -6.14
CA GLY A 22 -6.28 -4.15 -5.09
C GLY A 22 -7.15 -3.29 -4.18
N ILE A 23 -6.66 -2.11 -3.79
CA ILE A 23 -7.43 -1.16 -2.99
C ILE A 23 -8.64 -0.66 -3.77
N TYR A 24 -8.43 -0.23 -5.02
CA TYR A 24 -9.48 0.31 -5.86
C TYR A 24 -10.63 -0.67 -6.04
N GLU A 25 -10.30 -1.92 -6.34
CA GLU A 25 -11.30 -2.96 -6.59
C GLU A 25 -11.81 -3.65 -5.33
N GLY A 26 -11.14 -3.44 -4.18
CA GLY A 26 -11.44 -4.21 -2.98
C GLY A 26 -11.06 -5.67 -3.16
N ASN A 27 -9.98 -5.94 -3.90
CA ASN A 27 -9.58 -7.29 -4.32
C ASN A 27 -8.55 -7.86 -3.34
N LEU A 28 -9.01 -8.73 -2.43
CA LEU A 28 -8.15 -9.32 -1.41
C LEU A 28 -7.05 -10.19 -2.00
N ASP A 29 -7.32 -10.88 -3.12
CA ASP A 29 -6.32 -11.73 -3.75
C ASP A 29 -5.13 -10.91 -4.23
N LEU A 30 -5.39 -9.73 -4.82
CA LEU A 30 -4.31 -8.83 -5.25
C LEU A 30 -3.53 -8.31 -4.05
N LEU A 31 -4.23 -7.88 -3.00
CA LEU A 31 -3.56 -7.34 -1.80
C LEU A 31 -2.72 -8.42 -1.11
N ASN A 32 -3.19 -9.66 -1.08
CA ASN A 32 -2.42 -10.77 -0.52
C ASN A 32 -1.17 -11.09 -1.33
N GLN A 33 -1.10 -10.68 -2.60
CA GLN A 33 0.11 -10.87 -3.40
C GLN A 33 1.25 -9.95 -2.98
N ILE A 34 0.95 -8.80 -2.38
CA ILE A 34 1.97 -7.80 -2.07
C ILE A 34 2.26 -7.67 -0.57
N TYR A 35 1.34 -8.07 0.31
CA TYR A 35 1.56 -7.96 1.74
C TYR A 35 2.21 -9.21 2.33
N TYR A 36 3.21 -8.99 3.19
CA TYR A 36 3.75 -10.04 4.05
C TYR A 36 2.76 -10.31 5.20
N LYS A 37 2.57 -11.56 5.58
CA LYS A 37 1.54 -11.93 6.57
C LYS A 37 1.68 -11.27 7.93
N GLY A 38 2.87 -10.92 8.34
CA GLY A 38 3.11 -10.26 9.63
C GLY A 38 3.05 -8.74 9.59
N THR A 39 2.59 -8.15 8.48
CA THR A 39 2.57 -6.71 8.31
C THR A 39 1.69 -6.02 9.33
N LEU A 40 2.20 -4.94 9.92
CA LEU A 40 1.44 -4.08 10.82
C LEU A 40 1.27 -2.71 10.18
N LEU A 41 0.12 -2.09 10.43
CA LEU A 41 -0.22 -0.79 9.89
C LEU A 41 -0.39 0.21 11.04
N PHE A 42 0.30 1.35 10.92
CA PHE A 42 0.30 2.40 11.93
C PHE A 42 0.06 3.76 11.30
N GLY A 43 -0.40 4.69 12.09
CA GLY A 43 -0.48 6.08 11.67
C GLY A 43 -1.60 6.82 12.35
N ASP A 44 -2.20 7.75 11.60
CA ASP A 44 -3.35 8.50 12.08
C ASP A 44 -4.34 8.71 10.93
N VAL A 45 -5.62 8.72 11.28
CA VAL A 45 -6.69 8.97 10.32
C VAL A 45 -7.65 9.94 10.98
N LYS A 46 -7.84 11.12 10.37
CA LYS A 46 -8.70 12.18 10.90
C LYS A 46 -8.33 12.56 12.33
N GLY A 47 -7.01 12.63 12.58
CA GLY A 47 -6.49 13.01 13.89
C GLY A 47 -6.54 11.94 14.96
N GLN A 48 -6.98 10.73 14.63
CA GLN A 48 -7.07 9.63 15.60
C GLN A 48 -5.99 8.60 15.31
N PRO A 49 -5.36 8.01 16.36
CA PRO A 49 -4.38 6.95 16.14
C PRO A 49 -4.99 5.79 15.35
N TYR A 50 -4.20 5.26 14.42
CA TYR A 50 -4.60 4.15 13.59
C TYR A 50 -3.61 3.01 13.81
N PHE A 51 -4.13 1.84 14.15
CA PHE A 51 -3.31 0.64 14.27
C PHE A 51 -4.14 -0.56 13.84
N LYS A 52 -3.59 -1.36 12.91
CA LYS A 52 -4.23 -2.60 12.49
C LYS A 52 -3.19 -3.67 12.18
N THR A 53 -3.56 -4.91 12.46
CA THR A 53 -2.86 -6.05 11.88
C THR A 53 -3.31 -6.18 10.43
N LEU A 54 -2.56 -6.94 9.64
CA LEU A 54 -2.95 -7.18 8.24
C LEU A 54 -4.34 -7.82 8.16
N ASP A 55 -4.64 -8.80 9.01
CA ASP A 55 -5.94 -9.48 8.99
C ASP A 55 -7.08 -8.49 9.27
N GLN A 56 -6.90 -7.59 10.23
CA GLN A 56 -7.90 -6.56 10.51
C GLN A 56 -8.08 -5.62 9.33
N TYR A 57 -6.99 -5.23 8.67
CA TYR A 57 -7.05 -4.38 7.50
C TYR A 57 -7.78 -5.06 6.34
N LEU A 58 -7.43 -6.30 6.05
CA LEU A 58 -8.08 -7.05 4.96
C LEU A 58 -9.55 -7.29 5.24
N ASP A 59 -9.90 -7.55 6.49
CA ASP A 59 -11.29 -7.70 6.89
C ASP A 59 -12.07 -6.41 6.64
N GLY A 60 -11.46 -5.26 6.94
CA GLY A 60 -12.06 -3.97 6.64
C GLY A 60 -12.27 -3.75 5.15
N VAL A 61 -11.29 -4.13 4.32
CA VAL A 61 -11.42 -4.03 2.87
C VAL A 61 -12.57 -4.92 2.38
N LYS A 62 -12.66 -6.14 2.91
CA LYS A 62 -13.70 -7.10 2.52
C LYS A 62 -15.11 -6.58 2.84
N ASN A 63 -15.28 -5.92 3.99
CA ASN A 63 -16.59 -5.55 4.50
C ASN A 63 -17.07 -4.16 4.08
N ARG A 64 -16.21 -3.36 3.43
CA ARG A 64 -16.60 -2.03 2.96
C ARG A 64 -16.92 -2.05 1.47
N GLN A 65 -17.68 -1.04 1.02
CA GLN A 65 -17.85 -0.82 -0.42
C GLN A 65 -16.49 -0.42 -1.00
N SER A 66 -16.08 -1.05 -2.11
CA SER A 66 -14.81 -0.69 -2.73
C SER A 66 -14.85 0.74 -3.26
N PRO A 67 -13.68 1.40 -3.37
CA PRO A 67 -13.63 2.71 -4.04
C PRO A 67 -14.24 2.66 -5.44
N LYS A 68 -14.00 1.58 -6.19
CA LYS A 68 -14.55 1.40 -7.53
C LYS A 68 -16.08 1.43 -7.49
N ASP A 69 -16.69 0.66 -6.60
CA ASP A 69 -18.16 0.57 -6.50
C ASP A 69 -18.76 1.85 -5.92
N SER A 70 -17.99 2.62 -5.15
CA SER A 70 -18.46 3.89 -4.60
C SER A 70 -18.68 4.95 -5.66
N GLY A 71 -18.01 4.83 -6.82
CA GLY A 71 -18.06 5.84 -7.86
C GLY A 71 -17.32 7.12 -7.54
N LYS A 72 -16.70 7.22 -6.35
CA LYS A 72 -15.95 8.42 -5.97
C LYS A 72 -14.55 8.38 -6.59
N PRO A 73 -13.92 9.56 -6.78
CA PRO A 73 -12.58 9.61 -7.37
C PRO A 73 -11.57 8.78 -6.57
N PHE A 74 -10.71 8.08 -7.30
CA PHE A 74 -9.62 7.30 -6.72
C PHE A 74 -8.34 7.59 -7.48
N LYS A 75 -7.24 7.78 -6.76
CA LYS A 75 -5.94 7.96 -7.41
C LYS A 75 -4.84 7.43 -6.50
N GLY A 76 -4.02 6.51 -7.04
CA GLY A 76 -2.77 6.09 -6.41
C GLY A 76 -1.62 6.76 -7.13
N GLU A 77 -0.66 7.27 -6.37
CA GLU A 77 0.49 7.98 -6.91
C GLU A 77 1.75 7.59 -6.16
N ILE A 78 2.80 7.21 -6.89
CA ILE A 78 4.11 6.92 -6.31
C ILE A 78 4.93 8.20 -6.33
N ILE A 79 5.36 8.66 -5.16
CA ILE A 79 6.19 9.86 -5.03
C ILE A 79 7.66 9.50 -5.16
N SER A 80 8.11 8.47 -4.44
CA SER A 80 9.50 8.05 -4.45
C SER A 80 9.65 6.61 -4.01
N ILE A 81 10.73 5.99 -4.44
CA ILE A 81 11.15 4.65 -4.01
C ILE A 81 12.63 4.73 -3.69
N ASN A 82 13.00 4.40 -2.46
CA ASN A 82 14.39 4.38 -2.00
C ASN A 82 14.74 2.96 -1.62
N MET A 83 15.87 2.47 -2.16
CA MET A 83 16.27 1.06 -2.01
C MET A 83 17.71 0.95 -1.53
N VAL A 84 17.92 -0.02 -0.64
CA VAL A 84 19.26 -0.46 -0.24
C VAL A 84 19.22 -1.98 -0.19
N ASN A 85 19.94 -2.65 -1.10
CA ASN A 85 19.96 -4.12 -1.17
C ASN A 85 18.54 -4.70 -1.21
N SER A 86 18.16 -5.50 -0.22
CA SER A 86 16.86 -6.19 -0.18
C SER A 86 15.78 -5.42 0.56
N ILE A 87 16.02 -4.16 0.91
CA ILE A 87 15.02 -3.35 1.61
C ILE A 87 14.70 -2.10 0.81
N ALA A 88 13.47 -1.61 0.97
CA ALA A 88 13.05 -0.38 0.28
C ALA A 88 11.94 0.31 1.06
N VAL A 89 11.81 1.61 0.81
CA VAL A 89 10.64 2.35 1.27
C VAL A 89 10.05 3.10 0.09
N ALA A 90 8.74 2.97 -0.10
CA ALA A 90 8.01 3.72 -1.11
C ALA A 90 7.15 4.76 -0.41
N GLU A 91 7.25 6.01 -0.87
CA GLU A 91 6.36 7.08 -0.44
C GLU A 91 5.27 7.20 -1.49
N VAL A 92 4.00 7.06 -1.08
CA VAL A 92 2.87 7.09 -2.01
C VAL A 92 1.74 7.95 -1.47
N LYS A 93 0.85 8.37 -2.35
CA LYS A 93 -0.40 9.04 -2.00
C LYS A 93 -1.55 8.21 -2.53
N VAL A 94 -2.60 8.09 -1.74
CA VAL A 94 -3.82 7.40 -2.16
C VAL A 94 -5.02 8.27 -1.83
N LYS A 95 -5.68 8.78 -2.88
CA LYS A 95 -6.95 9.46 -2.72
C LYS A 95 -8.06 8.44 -2.90
N MET A 96 -8.91 8.30 -1.87
CA MET A 96 -10.04 7.38 -1.93
C MET A 96 -11.16 7.86 -1.02
N TYR A 97 -12.40 7.74 -1.46
CA TYR A 97 -13.57 8.28 -0.76
C TYR A 97 -13.34 9.78 -0.47
N ASP A 98 -13.44 10.18 0.81
CA ASP A 98 -13.17 11.56 1.23
C ASP A 98 -11.82 11.69 1.94
N PHE A 99 -10.94 10.69 1.75
CA PHE A 99 -9.62 10.68 2.38
C PHE A 99 -8.53 11.04 1.39
N ASN A 100 -7.47 11.64 1.92
CA ASN A 100 -6.22 11.87 1.19
C ASN A 100 -5.10 11.27 2.02
N TYR A 101 -4.75 10.03 1.73
CA TYR A 101 -3.72 9.31 2.50
C TYR A 101 -2.34 9.59 1.95
N HIS A 102 -1.41 9.86 2.86
CA HIS A 102 0.01 9.92 2.57
C HIS A 102 0.62 8.72 3.29
N GLU A 103 1.37 7.87 2.56
CA GLU A 103 1.80 6.59 3.10
C GLU A 103 3.28 6.35 2.86
N PHE A 104 3.91 5.68 3.84
CA PHE A 104 5.25 5.11 3.70
C PHE A 104 5.11 3.60 3.80
N LEU A 105 5.48 2.90 2.72
CA LEU A 105 5.39 1.45 2.64
C LEU A 105 6.80 0.88 2.69
N SER A 106 7.08 0.11 3.73
CA SER A 106 8.37 -0.57 3.86
C SER A 106 8.30 -1.92 3.16
N PHE A 107 9.26 -2.19 2.30
CA PHE A 107 9.35 -3.42 1.52
C PHE A 107 10.57 -4.23 1.90
N HIS A 108 10.44 -5.54 1.81
CA HIS A 108 11.56 -6.46 1.92
C HIS A 108 11.48 -7.46 0.77
N LYS A 109 12.62 -7.72 0.13
CA LYS A 109 12.69 -8.73 -0.94
C LYS A 109 12.93 -10.08 -0.30
N LEU A 110 11.92 -10.94 -0.37
CA LEU A 110 11.92 -12.27 0.23
C LEU A 110 11.67 -13.29 -0.88
N ASP A 111 12.56 -14.24 -1.02
CA ASP A 111 12.47 -15.28 -2.05
C ASP A 111 12.22 -14.71 -3.45
N GLY A 112 12.93 -13.62 -3.77
CA GLY A 112 12.83 -12.98 -5.06
C GLY A 112 11.63 -12.07 -5.25
N ARG A 113 10.80 -11.87 -4.22
CA ARG A 113 9.58 -11.06 -4.31
C ARG A 113 9.64 -9.88 -3.34
N TRP A 114 9.25 -8.71 -3.83
CA TRP A 114 9.15 -7.52 -3.00
C TRP A 114 7.79 -7.51 -2.30
N LEU A 115 7.81 -7.59 -0.97
CA LEU A 115 6.59 -7.62 -0.15
C LEU A 115 6.57 -6.45 0.83
N ILE A 116 5.39 -5.88 1.04
CA ILE A 116 5.19 -4.85 2.06
C ILE A 116 5.25 -5.52 3.43
N VAL A 117 6.14 -5.04 4.29
CA VAL A 117 6.30 -5.58 5.65
C VAL A 117 5.82 -4.62 6.73
N ASN A 118 5.58 -3.34 6.36
CA ASN A 118 5.04 -2.34 7.29
C ASN A 118 4.42 -1.21 6.47
N LYS A 119 3.33 -0.65 6.99
CA LYS A 119 2.67 0.50 6.37
C LYS A 119 2.46 1.58 7.42
N MET A 120 2.93 2.78 7.10
CA MET A 120 2.62 3.99 7.86
C MET A 120 1.67 4.84 7.02
N ILE A 121 0.60 5.32 7.62
CA ILE A 121 -0.45 6.04 6.91
C ILE A 121 -0.89 7.26 7.70
N SER A 122 -1.11 8.37 7.01
CA SER A 122 -1.70 9.57 7.61
C SER A 122 -2.70 10.18 6.64
N ASP A 123 -3.87 10.53 7.15
CA ASP A 123 -4.86 11.26 6.36
C ASP A 123 -4.53 12.74 6.45
N VAL A 124 -4.22 13.36 5.30
CA VAL A 124 -3.84 14.77 5.23
C VAL A 124 -5.00 15.64 4.72
N THR A 125 -6.22 15.14 4.81
CA THR A 125 -7.41 15.93 4.45
C THR A 125 -7.63 17.03 5.48
N ASP A 126 -7.75 18.25 5.01
CA ASP A 126 -8.01 19.42 5.87
C ASP A 126 -9.47 19.45 6.36
#